data_4ee95834b3515d94fb41886d6c065bdd
#
_entry.id   4ee95834b3515d94fb41886d6c065bdd
#
_cell.length_a   1.000
_cell.length_b   1.000
_cell.length_c   1.000
_cell.angle_alpha   90.00
_cell.angle_beta   90.00
_cell.angle_gamma   90.00
#
_symmetry.space_group_name_H-M   'P 1'
#
loop_
_entity.id
_entity.type
_entity.pdbx_description
1 polymer ?
#
loop_
_entity_poly.entity_id
_entity_poly.type
_entity_poly.pdbx_seq_one_letter_code
_entity_poly.pdbx_strand_id
1 'polypeptide(L)'
;MNRFFIELYLDEDVDVLVADLLRARGFVATTTRDAGKLQASDAEQMACAVGRQETLLTHNRADFEALARTYLATGQSHHGIIIATRHPPHEIVRRLLLILNQVTADEMQDQLRYI
;
A
#
# COMPACT_ATOMS: atom_id res chain seq x y z
N MET A 1 6.97 -7.49 -17.63
CA MET A 1 5.89 -6.62 -18.16
C MET A 1 5.89 -5.32 -17.37
N ASN A 2 5.88 -4.19 -18.06
CA ASN A 2 5.82 -2.90 -17.40
C ASN A 2 4.42 -2.65 -16.85
N ARG A 3 4.35 -2.15 -15.62
CA ARG A 3 3.11 -1.80 -14.97
C ARG A 3 3.08 -0.28 -14.78
N PHE A 4 2.08 0.37 -15.33
CA PHE A 4 1.98 1.82 -15.25
C PHE A 4 1.32 2.28 -13.96
N PHE A 5 0.16 1.73 -13.65
CA PHE A 5 -0.65 2.24 -12.53
C PHE A 5 -0.39 1.44 -11.27
N ILE A 6 -0.10 2.16 -10.20
CA ILE A 6 -0.01 1.57 -8.86
C ILE A 6 -1.40 1.05 -8.47
N GLU A 7 -1.45 -0.19 -8.01
CA GLU A 7 -2.63 -0.78 -7.38
C GLU A 7 -2.36 -0.88 -5.89
N LEU A 8 -3.35 -0.56 -5.06
CA LEU A 8 -3.15 -0.42 -3.63
C LEU A 8 -3.80 -1.55 -2.84
N TYR A 9 -3.09 -1.98 -1.79
CA TYR A 9 -3.58 -2.86 -0.74
C TYR A 9 -3.62 -2.07 0.56
N LEU A 10 -4.80 -1.93 1.18
CA LEU A 10 -4.98 -1.16 2.40
C LEU A 10 -4.88 -2.06 3.62
N ASP A 11 -3.92 -1.74 4.50
CA ASP A 11 -3.80 -2.38 5.79
C ASP A 11 -5.09 -2.22 6.62
N GLU A 12 -5.30 -3.10 7.58
CA GLU A 12 -6.57 -3.26 8.27
C GLU A 12 -7.04 -1.97 8.98
N ASP A 13 -6.11 -1.17 9.50
CA ASP A 13 -6.45 0.05 10.24
C ASP A 13 -6.64 1.28 9.35
N VAL A 14 -6.46 1.15 8.05
CA VAL A 14 -6.76 2.24 7.10
C VAL A 14 -8.26 2.28 6.85
N ASP A 15 -8.87 3.48 6.97
CA ASP A 15 -10.29 3.65 6.76
C ASP A 15 -10.70 3.18 5.35
N VAL A 16 -11.69 2.30 5.29
CA VAL A 16 -12.17 1.74 4.02
C VAL A 16 -12.72 2.80 3.06
N LEU A 17 -13.11 3.97 3.56
CA LEU A 17 -13.53 5.08 2.72
C LEU A 17 -12.43 5.51 1.76
N VAL A 18 -11.16 5.36 2.15
CA VAL A 18 -10.03 5.64 1.27
C VAL A 18 -10.12 4.78 0.00
N ALA A 19 -10.43 3.49 0.16
CA ALA A 19 -10.60 2.60 -1.00
C ALA A 19 -11.76 3.05 -1.89
N ASP A 20 -12.89 3.40 -1.29
CA ASP A 20 -14.06 3.85 -2.06
C ASP A 20 -13.75 5.12 -2.86
N LEU A 21 -13.06 6.08 -2.25
CA LEU A 21 -12.69 7.33 -2.91
C LEU A 21 -11.71 7.10 -4.06
N LEU A 22 -10.76 6.20 -3.89
CA LEU A 22 -9.80 5.85 -4.95
C LEU A 22 -10.48 5.11 -6.11
N ARG A 23 -11.37 4.18 -5.79
CA ARG A 23 -12.13 3.44 -6.80
C ARG A 23 -13.00 4.35 -7.63
N ALA A 24 -13.59 5.37 -6.99
CA ALA A 24 -14.40 6.38 -7.70
C ALA A 24 -13.57 7.16 -8.72
N ARG A 25 -12.26 7.19 -8.56
CA ARG A 25 -11.33 7.85 -9.49
C ARG A 25 -10.67 6.88 -10.46
N GLY A 26 -11.12 5.61 -10.49
CA GLY A 26 -10.63 4.60 -11.43
C GLY A 26 -9.39 3.84 -10.97
N PHE A 27 -8.93 4.02 -9.73
CA PHE A 27 -7.80 3.28 -9.21
C PHE A 27 -8.25 1.95 -8.59
N VAL A 28 -7.35 0.98 -8.61
CA VAL A 28 -7.55 -0.31 -7.92
C VAL A 28 -7.12 -0.15 -6.47
N ALA A 29 -8.02 -0.43 -5.55
CA ALA A 29 -7.72 -0.42 -4.12
C ALA A 29 -8.43 -1.62 -3.48
N THR A 30 -7.64 -2.50 -2.86
CA THR A 30 -8.12 -3.70 -2.19
C THR A 30 -8.01 -3.49 -0.69
N THR A 31 -9.10 -3.69 0.04
CA THR A 31 -9.04 -3.62 1.51
C THR A 31 -8.63 -4.98 2.06
N THR A 32 -8.15 -4.98 3.32
CA THR A 32 -7.84 -6.22 4.04
C THR A 32 -9.07 -7.14 4.10
N ARG A 33 -10.27 -6.55 4.28
CA ARG A 33 -11.52 -7.30 4.28
C ARG A 33 -11.77 -7.97 2.91
N ASP A 34 -11.59 -7.22 1.81
CA ASP A 34 -11.78 -7.77 0.46
C ASP A 34 -10.85 -8.94 0.20
N ALA A 35 -9.64 -8.90 0.75
CA ALA A 35 -8.64 -9.95 0.56
C ALA A 35 -8.86 -11.14 1.51
N GLY A 36 -9.82 -11.06 2.43
CA GLY A 36 -10.06 -12.12 3.42
C GLY A 36 -8.96 -12.23 4.46
N LYS A 37 -8.28 -11.11 4.78
CA LYS A 37 -7.12 -11.10 5.67
C LYS A 37 -7.34 -10.30 6.95
N LEU A 38 -8.59 -10.12 7.38
CA LEU A 38 -8.84 -9.47 8.67
C LEU A 38 -8.14 -10.21 9.79
N GLN A 39 -7.50 -9.47 10.70
CA GLN A 39 -6.75 -9.98 11.86
C GLN A 39 -5.47 -10.75 11.49
N ALA A 40 -5.06 -10.74 10.23
CA ALA A 40 -3.77 -11.29 9.84
C ALA A 40 -2.63 -10.42 10.42
N SER A 41 -1.46 -11.03 10.62
CA SER A 41 -0.28 -10.30 11.09
C SER A 41 0.23 -9.31 10.04
N ASP A 42 1.07 -8.36 10.46
CA ASP A 42 1.68 -7.42 9.52
C ASP A 42 2.49 -8.14 8.45
N ALA A 43 3.22 -9.19 8.83
CA ALA A 43 3.98 -10.00 7.88
C ALA A 43 3.07 -10.69 6.85
N GLU A 44 1.91 -11.18 7.28
CA GLU A 44 0.93 -11.79 6.39
C GLU A 44 0.27 -10.77 5.48
N GLN A 45 -0.02 -9.57 6.00
CA GLN A 45 -0.55 -8.47 5.18
C GLN A 45 0.45 -8.08 4.10
N MET A 46 1.73 -7.97 4.46
CA MET A 46 2.79 -7.65 3.51
C MET A 46 2.91 -8.74 2.44
N ALA A 47 2.90 -10.01 2.84
CA ALA A 47 2.97 -11.13 1.89
C ALA A 47 1.76 -11.14 0.96
N CYS A 48 0.58 -10.81 1.46
CA CYS A 48 -0.63 -10.72 0.64
C CYS A 48 -0.50 -9.62 -0.41
N ALA A 49 -0.04 -8.43 -0.03
CA ALA A 49 0.18 -7.33 -0.97
C ALA A 49 1.20 -7.73 -2.05
N VAL A 50 2.29 -8.38 -1.66
CA VAL A 50 3.31 -8.86 -2.60
C VAL A 50 2.71 -9.86 -3.59
N GLY A 51 1.96 -10.84 -3.10
CA GLY A 51 1.33 -11.86 -3.97
C GLY A 51 0.32 -11.27 -4.94
N ARG A 52 -0.33 -10.18 -4.56
CA ARG A 52 -1.29 -9.46 -5.40
C ARG A 52 -0.63 -8.42 -6.31
N GLN A 53 0.68 -8.20 -6.17
CA GLN A 53 1.42 -7.16 -6.89
C GLN A 53 0.86 -5.76 -6.60
N GLU A 54 0.50 -5.52 -5.36
CA GLU A 54 -0.08 -4.26 -4.92
C GLU A 54 0.85 -3.53 -3.95
N THR A 55 0.81 -2.18 -4.00
CA THR A 55 1.53 -1.33 -3.05
C THR A 55 0.75 -1.29 -1.74
N LEU A 56 1.42 -1.53 -0.63
CA LEU A 56 0.76 -1.55 0.68
C LEU A 56 0.67 -0.15 1.26
N LEU A 57 -0.53 0.25 1.67
CA LEU A 57 -0.80 1.51 2.38
C LEU A 57 -1.08 1.20 3.84
N THR A 58 -0.35 1.83 4.75
CA THR A 58 -0.48 1.58 6.19
C THR A 58 -0.27 2.84 7.01
N HIS A 59 -0.77 2.84 8.24
CA HIS A 59 -0.43 3.84 9.27
C HIS A 59 0.65 3.35 10.22
N ASN A 60 1.01 2.07 10.16
CA ASN A 60 1.93 1.43 11.11
C ASN A 60 3.38 1.56 10.63
N ARG A 61 3.98 2.71 10.96
CA ARG A 61 5.31 3.06 10.49
C ARG A 61 6.38 2.08 10.98
N ALA A 62 6.45 1.83 12.28
CA ALA A 62 7.55 1.07 12.88
C ALA A 62 7.61 -0.36 12.34
N ASP A 63 6.45 -1.03 12.30
CA ASP A 63 6.41 -2.44 11.91
C ASP A 63 6.66 -2.61 10.42
N PHE A 64 6.15 -1.72 9.58
CA PHE A 64 6.36 -1.85 8.13
C PHE A 64 7.73 -1.35 7.68
N GLU A 65 8.34 -0.40 8.40
CA GLU A 65 9.75 -0.10 8.17
C GLU A 65 10.64 -1.31 8.50
N ALA A 66 10.33 -2.02 9.58
CA ALA A 66 11.06 -3.24 9.95
C ALA A 66 10.89 -4.34 8.89
N LEU A 67 9.68 -4.52 8.37
CA LEU A 67 9.43 -5.49 7.30
C LEU A 67 10.17 -5.13 6.03
N ALA A 68 10.20 -3.84 5.66
CA ALA A 68 10.96 -3.38 4.50
C ALA A 68 12.44 -3.71 4.63
N ARG A 69 13.01 -3.48 5.83
CA ARG A 69 14.42 -3.85 6.10
C ARG A 69 14.66 -5.36 5.99
N THR A 70 13.72 -6.16 6.48
CA THR A 70 13.81 -7.62 6.39
C THR A 70 13.77 -8.08 4.94
N TYR A 71 12.89 -7.53 4.13
CA TYR A 71 12.82 -7.86 2.70
C TYR A 71 14.13 -7.53 2.00
N LEU A 72 14.68 -6.35 2.26
CA LEU A 72 15.96 -5.94 1.68
C LEU A 72 17.10 -6.89 2.11
N ALA A 73 17.17 -7.21 3.40
CA ALA A 73 18.22 -8.04 3.96
C ALA A 73 18.18 -9.48 3.43
N THR A 74 17.01 -9.98 3.10
CA THR A 74 16.81 -11.36 2.62
C THR A 74 16.72 -11.46 1.10
N GLY A 75 16.91 -10.36 0.38
CA GLY A 75 16.85 -10.35 -1.08
C GLY A 75 15.44 -10.51 -1.65
N GLN A 76 14.42 -10.24 -0.84
CA GLN A 76 13.02 -10.31 -1.30
C GLN A 76 12.57 -8.95 -1.81
N SER A 77 11.73 -8.97 -2.84
CA SER A 77 11.14 -7.74 -3.40
C SER A 77 9.70 -7.56 -2.97
N HIS A 78 9.26 -6.31 -2.97
CA HIS A 78 7.86 -5.96 -2.77
C HIS A 78 7.46 -4.86 -3.76
N HIS A 79 6.18 -4.56 -3.83
CA HIS A 79 5.65 -3.60 -4.80
C HIS A 79 5.48 -2.19 -4.21
N GLY A 80 6.22 -1.91 -3.14
CA GLY A 80 6.22 -0.62 -2.49
C GLY A 80 5.36 -0.58 -1.23
N ILE A 81 5.74 0.32 -0.33
CA ILE A 81 5.02 0.59 0.91
C ILE A 81 4.83 2.10 1.01
N ILE A 82 3.60 2.54 1.24
CA ILE A 82 3.29 3.94 1.53
C ILE A 82 2.84 4.02 2.99
N ILE A 83 3.57 4.79 3.77
CA ILE A 83 3.27 5.01 5.18
C ILE A 83 2.60 6.37 5.31
N ALA A 84 1.34 6.36 5.77
CA ALA A 84 0.55 7.56 5.92
C ALA A 84 0.42 7.93 7.39
N THR A 85 0.69 9.19 7.73
CA THR A 85 0.26 9.76 8.99
C THR A 85 -1.27 9.74 9.02
N ARG A 86 -1.86 9.64 10.21
CA ARG A 86 -3.31 9.61 10.31
C ARG A 86 -3.87 10.99 9.96
N HIS A 87 -4.57 11.02 8.83
CA HIS A 87 -5.31 12.18 8.33
C HIS A 87 -6.74 11.74 8.02
N PRO A 88 -7.68 12.66 7.88
CA PRO A 88 -9.02 12.32 7.37
C PRO A 88 -8.91 11.65 5.99
N PRO A 89 -9.84 10.74 5.65
CA PRO A 89 -9.75 9.97 4.40
C PRO A 89 -9.55 10.81 3.14
N HIS A 90 -10.24 11.92 3.01
CA HIS A 90 -10.08 12.81 1.84
C HIS A 90 -8.66 13.39 1.73
N GLU A 91 -8.04 13.70 2.85
CA GLU A 91 -6.67 14.21 2.85
C GLU A 91 -5.66 13.11 2.48
N ILE A 92 -5.87 11.89 2.97
CA ILE A 92 -5.05 10.74 2.58
C ILE A 92 -5.13 10.54 1.06
N VAL A 93 -6.34 10.56 0.50
CA VAL A 93 -6.53 10.41 -0.94
C VAL A 93 -5.84 11.52 -1.71
N ARG A 94 -5.97 12.78 -1.26
CA ARG A 94 -5.30 13.92 -1.90
C ARG A 94 -3.78 13.69 -1.98
N ARG A 95 -3.18 13.23 -0.90
CA ARG A 95 -1.74 12.95 -0.85
C ARG A 95 -1.35 11.75 -1.68
N LEU A 96 -2.17 10.69 -1.68
CA LEU A 96 -1.95 9.52 -2.52
C LEU A 96 -1.96 9.88 -4.00
N LEU A 97 -2.88 10.74 -4.42
CA LEU A 97 -2.99 11.13 -5.83
C LEU A 97 -1.73 11.79 -6.35
N LEU A 98 -0.97 12.49 -5.50
CA LEU A 98 0.32 13.07 -5.91
C LEU A 98 1.30 11.96 -6.33
N ILE A 99 1.29 10.83 -5.62
CA ILE A 99 2.13 9.68 -5.98
C ILE A 99 1.52 8.93 -7.17
N LEU A 100 0.24 8.62 -7.10
CA LEU A 100 -0.44 7.78 -8.11
C LEU A 100 -0.40 8.40 -9.51
N ASN A 101 -0.38 9.73 -9.59
CA ASN A 101 -0.34 10.44 -10.88
C ASN A 101 1.08 10.66 -11.41
N GLN A 102 2.12 10.42 -10.62
CA GLN A 102 3.50 10.75 -11.00
C GLN A 102 4.44 9.55 -11.00
N VAL A 103 4.09 8.48 -10.27
CA VAL A 103 4.96 7.32 -10.07
C VAL A 103 4.28 6.09 -10.67
N THR A 104 5.02 5.33 -11.47
CA THR A 104 4.50 4.07 -12.03
C THR A 104 4.62 2.95 -11.01
N ALA A 105 3.89 1.86 -11.24
CA ALA A 105 4.01 0.66 -10.41
C ALA A 105 5.45 0.10 -10.43
N ASP A 106 6.09 0.11 -11.60
CA ASP A 106 7.48 -0.36 -11.71
C ASP A 106 8.43 0.53 -10.89
N GLU A 107 8.24 1.85 -10.93
CA GLU A 107 9.06 2.78 -10.15
C GLU A 107 8.83 2.63 -8.65
N MET A 108 7.66 2.17 -8.24
CA MET A 108 7.32 1.97 -6.82
C MET A 108 7.91 0.70 -6.24
N GLN A 109 8.39 -0.22 -7.07
CA GLN A 109 8.97 -1.48 -6.60
C GLN A 109 10.10 -1.22 -5.61
N ASP A 110 10.05 -1.90 -4.46
CA ASP A 110 11.03 -1.83 -3.37
C ASP A 110 11.18 -0.43 -2.75
N GLN A 111 10.22 0.45 -3.00
CA GLN A 111 10.24 1.82 -2.45
C GLN A 111 9.48 1.90 -1.14
N LEU A 112 9.90 2.85 -0.31
CA LEU A 112 9.21 3.22 0.92
C LEU A 112 8.94 4.72 0.85
N ARG A 113 7.67 5.11 0.92
CA ARG A 113 7.25 6.51 0.81
C ARG A 113 6.38 6.92 1.97
N TYR A 114 6.39 8.21 2.28
CA TYR A 114 5.67 8.79 3.41
C TYR A 114 4.74 9.90 2.93
N ILE A 115 3.52 9.90 3.45
CA ILE A 115 2.54 10.94 3.15
C ILE A 115 1.84 11.46 4.42
#